data_6fd62c1f15941f9bd06eb92b59cb5572
#
_entry.id   6fd62c1f15941f9bd06eb92b59cb5572
#
_cell.length_a   1.000
_cell.length_b   1.000
_cell.length_c   1.000
_cell.angle_alpha   90.00
_cell.angle_beta   90.00
_cell.angle_gamma   90.00
#
_symmetry.space_group_name_H-M   'P 1'
#
loop_
_entity.id
_entity.type
_entity.pdbx_description
1 polymer ?
#
loop_
_entity_poly.entity_id
_entity_poly.type
_entity_poly.pdbx_seq_one_letter_code
_entity_poly.pdbx_strand_id
1 'polypeptide(L)'
;MAPSEDQRKDKRDDNREDKLAQPHDPPEYDLPGMLKKVRAQTPARLLAGRSGAAYRTNTQLELREAHAAARDAVRAELNLSRCPENDPGDNFARKWNLFEVCSRAASKDEYLLRPDLGRHLNDASRAEVDRRCPTGHDLQIVIGDGLSVTAVTLQTPRLLPLLSEGAKTRGWSVGQTFVVRYCRVGILNEIGELLGPKVAVLLIGERPGLATAESLSAYMAYRPKTPHTDAHRNLISNIHARGVSTEQAAERILNLAAAMMKTHTSGCQLREELPALSRQDEIAL
;
A
#
# COMPACT_ATOMS: atom_id res chain seq x y z
N MET A 1 -36.86 38.09 92.84
CA MET A 1 -37.30 36.70 93.07
C MET A 1 -37.15 35.96 91.78
N ALA A 2 -36.16 35.07 91.72
CA ALA A 2 -35.99 34.13 90.62
C ALA A 2 -37.07 33.09 90.63
N PRO A 3 -37.32 32.40 89.54
CA PRO A 3 -36.72 31.13 89.22
C PRO A 3 -36.50 31.02 87.67
N SER A 4 -35.81 30.12 87.16
CA SER A 4 -35.13 28.88 87.33
C SER A 4 -34.87 28.36 85.83
N GLU A 5 -33.72 27.92 85.62
CA GLU A 5 -33.26 27.28 84.43
C GLU A 5 -34.15 26.15 83.95
N ASP A 6 -34.47 26.12 82.69
CA ASP A 6 -35.01 24.94 82.03
C ASP A 6 -34.10 24.48 80.91
N GLN A 7 -33.68 23.24 81.06
CA GLN A 7 -32.72 22.52 80.22
C GLN A 7 -33.39 22.12 78.94
N ARG A 8 -32.95 22.74 77.82
CA ARG A 8 -33.19 22.20 76.47
C ARG A 8 -32.03 21.29 76.08
N LYS A 9 -32.31 19.98 76.19
CA LYS A 9 -31.50 18.95 75.59
C LYS A 9 -31.58 19.05 74.04
N ASP A 10 -30.54 19.52 73.46
CA ASP A 10 -30.32 19.48 72.00
C ASP A 10 -29.92 18.05 71.61
N LYS A 11 -30.88 17.28 71.07
CA LYS A 11 -30.66 16.01 70.46
C LYS A 11 -30.17 16.29 69.05
N ARG A 12 -28.87 16.39 68.84
CA ARG A 12 -28.27 16.29 67.50
C ARG A 12 -28.25 14.80 67.13
N ASP A 13 -29.12 14.44 66.17
CA ASP A 13 -29.04 13.22 65.42
C ASP A 13 -27.73 13.22 64.56
N ASP A 14 -26.71 12.62 65.14
CA ASP A 14 -25.45 12.34 64.51
C ASP A 14 -25.53 10.98 63.80
N ASN A 15 -26.30 10.94 62.72
CA ASN A 15 -26.39 9.75 61.89
C ASN A 15 -25.97 10.09 60.43
N ARG A 16 -24.76 10.67 60.31
CA ARG A 16 -24.02 10.66 59.03
C ARG A 16 -23.12 9.42 59.03
N GLU A 17 -23.71 8.28 58.71
CA GLU A 17 -22.93 7.15 58.22
C GLU A 17 -22.20 7.64 56.96
N ASP A 18 -20.93 7.92 57.10
CA ASP A 18 -19.98 8.06 56.02
C ASP A 18 -20.04 6.78 55.19
N LYS A 19 -20.87 6.78 54.15
CA LYS A 19 -20.74 5.81 53.06
C LYS A 19 -19.42 6.09 52.39
N LEU A 20 -18.33 5.62 52.97
CA LEU A 20 -17.06 5.42 52.29
C LEU A 20 -17.38 4.63 51.02
N ALA A 21 -17.33 5.32 49.86
CA ALA A 21 -17.45 4.67 48.57
C ALA A 21 -16.43 3.54 48.57
N GLN A 22 -16.92 2.32 48.45
CA GLN A 22 -16.05 1.16 48.29
C GLN A 22 -15.13 1.45 47.07
N PRO A 23 -13.84 1.22 47.19
CA PRO A 23 -12.94 1.39 46.05
C PRO A 23 -13.47 0.48 44.94
N HIS A 24 -13.95 1.11 43.84
CA HIS A 24 -14.22 0.38 42.63
C HIS A 24 -12.90 -0.28 42.22
N ASP A 25 -12.84 -1.60 42.30
CA ASP A 25 -11.76 -2.33 41.67
C ASP A 25 -11.70 -1.89 40.21
N PRO A 26 -10.54 -1.47 39.72
CA PRO A 26 -10.42 -1.09 38.33
C PRO A 26 -10.83 -2.28 37.45
N PRO A 27 -11.57 -2.04 36.35
CA PRO A 27 -12.04 -3.12 35.53
C PRO A 27 -10.86 -4.02 35.15
N GLU A 28 -11.02 -5.32 35.33
CA GLU A 28 -10.01 -6.31 34.98
C GLU A 28 -9.82 -6.29 33.45
N TYR A 29 -8.79 -5.58 33.02
CA TYR A 29 -8.47 -5.48 31.59
C TYR A 29 -7.84 -6.78 31.11
N ASP A 30 -8.47 -7.48 30.17
CA ASP A 30 -7.87 -8.58 29.44
C ASP A 30 -6.77 -8.04 28.48
N LEU A 31 -5.66 -7.61 29.06
CA LEU A 31 -4.49 -7.13 28.34
C LEU A 31 -4.01 -8.11 27.26
N PRO A 32 -3.88 -9.42 27.51
CA PRO A 32 -3.50 -10.40 26.48
C PRO A 32 -4.47 -10.44 25.30
N GLY A 33 -5.78 -10.41 25.55
CA GLY A 33 -6.81 -10.40 24.51
C GLY A 33 -6.81 -9.11 23.70
N MET A 34 -6.66 -7.96 24.36
CA MET A 34 -6.52 -6.66 23.70
C MET A 34 -5.27 -6.61 22.81
N LEU A 35 -4.12 -7.07 23.30
CA LEU A 35 -2.88 -7.14 22.54
C LEU A 35 -3.01 -8.02 21.29
N LYS A 36 -3.70 -9.16 21.43
CA LYS A 36 -3.99 -10.05 20.31
C LYS A 36 -4.86 -9.37 19.24
N LYS A 37 -5.90 -8.65 19.67
CA LYS A 37 -6.78 -7.88 18.75
C LYS A 37 -5.99 -6.78 18.02
N VAL A 38 -5.24 -5.96 18.74
CA VAL A 38 -4.43 -4.88 18.15
C VAL A 38 -3.41 -5.43 17.15
N ARG A 39 -2.71 -6.53 17.48
CA ARG A 39 -1.75 -7.17 16.58
C ARG A 39 -2.40 -7.77 15.33
N ALA A 40 -3.65 -8.20 15.41
CA ALA A 40 -4.37 -8.71 14.25
C ALA A 40 -4.79 -7.61 13.26
N GLN A 41 -4.94 -6.38 13.73
CA GLN A 41 -5.40 -5.22 12.93
C GLN A 41 -4.27 -4.45 12.25
N THR A 42 -3.01 -4.71 12.58
CA THR A 42 -1.89 -3.99 11.99
C THR A 42 -0.70 -4.91 11.69
N PRO A 43 0.01 -4.72 10.57
CA PRO A 43 1.26 -5.40 10.30
C PRO A 43 2.42 -4.87 11.17
N ALA A 44 2.25 -3.75 11.87
CA ALA A 44 3.28 -3.18 12.74
C ALA A 44 3.57 -4.10 13.94
N ARG A 45 4.87 -4.20 14.31
CA ARG A 45 5.29 -4.95 15.51
C ARG A 45 5.09 -4.12 16.77
N LEU A 46 3.83 -3.86 17.10
CA LEU A 46 3.48 -3.18 18.33
C LEU A 46 3.77 -4.08 19.53
N LEU A 47 4.23 -3.45 20.61
CA LEU A 47 4.45 -4.11 21.92
C LEU A 47 5.40 -5.31 21.82
N ALA A 48 6.48 -5.17 21.05
CA ALA A 48 7.54 -6.15 20.99
C ALA A 48 8.14 -6.38 22.38
N GLY A 49 8.22 -7.64 22.81
CA GLY A 49 8.69 -8.00 24.14
C GLY A 49 10.15 -7.62 24.35
N ARG A 50 10.45 -6.98 25.48
CA ARG A 50 11.79 -6.64 25.92
C ARG A 50 12.19 -7.39 27.19
N SER A 51 13.49 -7.53 27.37
CA SER A 51 14.12 -8.00 28.60
C SER A 51 15.20 -6.99 28.95
N GLY A 52 14.87 -6.03 29.81
CA GLY A 52 15.72 -4.85 30.03
C GLY A 52 15.88 -4.03 28.74
N ALA A 53 17.11 -3.70 28.38
CA ALA A 53 17.46 -2.96 27.17
C ALA A 53 17.37 -3.82 25.89
N ALA A 54 17.39 -5.15 26.01
CA ALA A 54 17.39 -6.08 24.87
C ALA A 54 15.97 -6.53 24.48
N TYR A 55 15.80 -6.97 23.25
CA TYR A 55 14.61 -7.72 22.83
C TYR A 55 14.68 -9.15 23.37
N ARG A 56 13.53 -9.74 23.67
CA ARG A 56 13.44 -11.18 23.98
C ARG A 56 13.87 -12.01 22.77
N THR A 57 14.38 -13.21 23.00
CA THR A 57 14.88 -14.11 21.95
C THR A 57 13.87 -14.34 20.84
N ASN A 58 12.59 -14.60 21.14
CA ASN A 58 11.56 -14.77 20.14
C ASN A 58 11.40 -13.51 19.25
N THR A 59 11.36 -12.32 19.85
CA THR A 59 11.29 -11.07 19.10
C THR A 59 12.51 -10.88 18.19
N GLN A 60 13.70 -11.26 18.66
CA GLN A 60 14.93 -11.19 17.84
C GLN A 60 14.87 -12.17 16.66
N LEU A 61 14.37 -13.38 16.87
CA LEU A 61 14.20 -14.38 15.81
C LEU A 61 13.20 -13.92 14.76
N GLU A 62 12.04 -13.41 15.17
CA GLU A 62 11.03 -12.82 14.27
C GLU A 62 11.61 -11.65 13.44
N LEU A 63 12.42 -10.80 14.05
CA LEU A 63 13.08 -9.69 13.34
C LEU A 63 14.12 -10.18 12.33
N ARG A 64 14.89 -11.22 12.67
CA ARG A 64 15.88 -11.82 11.77
C ARG A 64 15.22 -12.50 10.59
N GLU A 65 14.14 -13.26 10.83
CA GLU A 65 13.33 -13.90 9.78
C GLU A 65 12.76 -12.83 8.81
N ALA A 66 12.13 -11.79 9.34
CA ALA A 66 11.56 -10.72 8.54
C ALA A 66 12.67 -9.97 7.74
N HIS A 67 13.85 -9.78 8.32
CA HIS A 67 14.96 -9.15 7.62
C HIS A 67 15.52 -10.05 6.51
N ALA A 68 15.61 -11.37 6.74
CA ALA A 68 16.00 -12.32 5.70
C ALA A 68 14.99 -12.31 4.55
N ALA A 69 13.69 -12.43 4.84
CA ALA A 69 12.62 -12.36 3.85
C ALA A 69 12.64 -11.05 3.02
N ALA A 70 12.89 -9.92 3.69
CA ALA A 70 13.02 -8.63 3.00
C ALA A 70 14.23 -8.59 2.06
N ARG A 71 15.39 -9.14 2.49
CA ARG A 71 16.59 -9.23 1.64
C ARG A 71 16.38 -10.13 0.42
N ASP A 72 15.72 -11.27 0.61
CA ASP A 72 15.42 -12.21 -0.46
C ASP A 72 14.46 -11.57 -1.47
N ALA A 73 13.43 -10.86 -1.01
CA ALA A 73 12.51 -10.15 -1.88
C ALA A 73 13.18 -9.06 -2.73
N VAL A 74 14.15 -8.31 -2.15
CA VAL A 74 14.92 -7.29 -2.91
C VAL A 74 15.76 -7.92 -4.00
N ARG A 75 16.34 -9.12 -3.75
CA ARG A 75 17.25 -9.80 -4.68
C ARG A 75 16.53 -10.71 -5.67
N ALA A 76 15.25 -11.02 -5.43
CA ALA A 76 14.46 -11.84 -6.31
C ALA A 76 14.37 -11.21 -7.70
N GLU A 77 14.35 -12.05 -8.72
CA GLU A 77 14.11 -11.66 -10.11
C GLU A 77 12.71 -12.08 -10.54
N LEU A 78 12.05 -11.21 -11.29
CA LEU A 78 10.73 -11.50 -11.82
C LEU A 78 10.81 -12.62 -12.86
N ASN A 79 9.94 -13.60 -12.70
CA ASN A 79 9.72 -14.66 -13.69
C ASN A 79 8.23 -14.74 -14.00
N LEU A 80 7.83 -14.22 -15.13
CA LEU A 80 6.42 -14.17 -15.56
C LEU A 80 5.78 -15.57 -15.67
N SER A 81 6.59 -16.61 -15.91
CA SER A 81 6.10 -18.00 -15.98
C SER A 81 5.74 -18.60 -14.61
N ARG A 82 6.10 -17.91 -13.52
CA ARG A 82 5.88 -18.33 -12.13
C ARG A 82 4.89 -17.45 -11.38
N CYS A 83 4.19 -16.54 -12.05
CA CYS A 83 3.12 -15.80 -11.40
C CYS A 83 2.04 -16.79 -10.99
N PRO A 84 1.76 -16.96 -9.68
CA PRO A 84 0.76 -17.93 -9.23
C PRO A 84 -0.61 -17.40 -9.66
N GLU A 85 -1.30 -18.18 -10.46
CA GLU A 85 -2.76 -18.15 -10.57
C GLU A 85 -3.30 -19.46 -10.04
N ASN A 86 -4.52 -19.42 -9.55
CA ASN A 86 -5.18 -20.54 -8.88
C ASN A 86 -5.46 -21.76 -9.81
N ASP A 87 -4.99 -21.71 -11.05
CA ASP A 87 -5.12 -22.79 -12.02
C ASP A 87 -3.75 -23.12 -12.64
N PRO A 88 -3.27 -24.39 -12.51
CA PRO A 88 -2.00 -24.83 -13.09
C PRO A 88 -1.91 -24.73 -14.62
N GLY A 89 -3.03 -24.44 -15.31
CA GLY A 89 -3.10 -24.33 -16.77
C GLY A 89 -3.13 -22.90 -17.31
N ASP A 90 -3.41 -21.89 -16.47
CA ASP A 90 -3.61 -20.51 -16.96
C ASP A 90 -2.36 -19.65 -16.66
N ASN A 91 -1.49 -19.55 -17.64
CA ASN A 91 -0.31 -18.68 -17.53
C ASN A 91 -0.74 -17.22 -17.68
N PHE A 92 -0.76 -16.46 -16.55
CA PHE A 92 -1.10 -15.04 -16.47
C PHE A 92 -0.42 -14.21 -17.58
N ALA A 93 0.85 -14.46 -17.85
CA ALA A 93 1.59 -13.75 -18.88
C ALA A 93 1.00 -13.98 -20.28
N ARG A 94 0.56 -15.21 -20.59
CA ARG A 94 -0.08 -15.53 -21.88
C ARG A 94 -1.45 -14.91 -22.00
N LYS A 95 -2.27 -15.01 -20.97
CA LYS A 95 -3.63 -14.43 -20.94
C LYS A 95 -3.63 -12.92 -21.23
N TRP A 96 -2.65 -12.21 -20.70
CA TRP A 96 -2.50 -10.78 -20.86
C TRP A 96 -1.53 -10.39 -21.98
N ASN A 97 -1.01 -11.37 -22.74
CA ASN A 97 -0.01 -11.16 -23.78
C ASN A 97 1.17 -10.30 -23.29
N LEU A 98 1.58 -10.53 -22.02
CA LEU A 98 2.65 -9.75 -21.40
C LEU A 98 4.00 -10.05 -22.06
N PHE A 99 4.80 -9.03 -22.23
CA PHE A 99 6.18 -9.14 -22.65
C PHE A 99 7.08 -8.37 -21.71
N GLU A 100 8.33 -8.76 -21.62
CA GLU A 100 9.34 -8.12 -20.79
C GLU A 100 10.21 -7.18 -21.60
N VAL A 101 10.51 -6.04 -20.99
CA VAL A 101 11.55 -5.10 -21.41
C VAL A 101 12.42 -4.75 -20.20
N CYS A 102 13.61 -4.21 -20.45
CA CYS A 102 14.59 -3.90 -19.42
C CYS A 102 14.88 -2.40 -19.36
N SER A 103 15.12 -1.91 -18.18
CA SER A 103 15.74 -0.59 -18.02
C SER A 103 17.21 -0.60 -18.51
N ARG A 104 17.90 0.53 -18.35
CA ARG A 104 19.33 0.62 -18.66
C ARG A 104 20.22 -0.13 -17.68
N ALA A 105 19.73 -0.55 -16.53
CA ALA A 105 20.47 -1.38 -15.60
C ALA A 105 20.68 -2.79 -16.19
N ALA A 106 21.93 -3.24 -16.24
CA ALA A 106 22.30 -4.52 -16.80
C ALA A 106 22.14 -5.69 -15.83
N SER A 107 22.05 -5.40 -14.53
CA SER A 107 21.88 -6.40 -13.48
C SER A 107 21.13 -5.87 -12.27
N LYS A 108 20.68 -6.78 -11.40
CA LYS A 108 20.02 -6.40 -10.15
C LYS A 108 20.93 -5.60 -9.22
N ASP A 109 22.22 -5.95 -9.14
CA ASP A 109 23.17 -5.22 -8.31
C ASP A 109 23.41 -3.79 -8.84
N GLU A 110 23.57 -3.62 -10.15
CA GLU A 110 23.66 -2.30 -10.76
C GLU A 110 22.40 -1.46 -10.52
N TYR A 111 21.22 -2.05 -10.70
CA TYR A 111 19.94 -1.40 -10.42
C TYR A 111 19.83 -0.90 -8.96
N LEU A 112 20.35 -1.66 -8.00
CA LEU A 112 20.32 -1.27 -6.59
C LEU A 112 21.30 -0.12 -6.30
N LEU A 113 22.47 -0.10 -6.94
CA LEU A 113 23.52 0.89 -6.75
C LEU A 113 23.32 2.16 -7.60
N ARG A 114 22.68 2.03 -8.78
CA ARG A 114 22.48 3.09 -9.76
C ARG A 114 20.98 3.26 -10.09
N PRO A 115 20.21 3.87 -9.19
CA PRO A 115 18.77 4.02 -9.38
C PRO A 115 18.40 4.93 -10.58
N ASP A 116 19.31 5.73 -11.07
CA ASP A 116 19.18 6.52 -12.30
C ASP A 116 18.95 5.64 -13.53
N LEU A 117 19.66 4.51 -13.65
CA LEU A 117 19.52 3.59 -14.76
C LEU A 117 18.14 2.94 -14.86
N GLY A 118 17.50 2.70 -13.71
CA GLY A 118 16.15 2.13 -13.65
C GLY A 118 15.03 3.09 -14.09
N ARG A 119 15.35 4.34 -14.41
CA ARG A 119 14.40 5.37 -14.85
C ARG A 119 14.25 5.45 -16.35
N HIS A 120 15.07 4.73 -17.11
CA HIS A 120 15.07 4.74 -18.56
C HIS A 120 15.12 3.32 -19.12
N LEU A 121 14.44 3.11 -20.24
CA LEU A 121 14.57 1.88 -21.01
C LEU A 121 15.94 1.83 -21.72
N ASN A 122 16.47 0.64 -21.92
CA ASN A 122 17.56 0.46 -22.87
C ASN A 122 17.03 0.57 -24.31
N ASP A 123 17.92 0.77 -25.29
CA ASP A 123 17.53 1.08 -26.67
C ASP A 123 16.74 -0.07 -27.32
N ALA A 124 17.09 -1.33 -27.04
CA ALA A 124 16.38 -2.49 -27.55
C ALA A 124 14.95 -2.57 -26.99
N SER A 125 14.81 -2.33 -25.69
CA SER A 125 13.51 -2.30 -25.01
C SER A 125 12.62 -1.15 -25.49
N ARG A 126 13.22 0.01 -25.75
CA ARG A 126 12.51 1.16 -26.32
C ARG A 126 11.93 0.82 -27.69
N ALA A 127 12.75 0.24 -28.58
CA ALA A 127 12.31 -0.19 -29.90
C ALA A 127 11.22 -1.28 -29.83
N GLU A 128 11.31 -2.21 -28.86
CA GLU A 128 10.30 -3.25 -28.66
C GLU A 128 8.97 -2.69 -28.18
N VAL A 129 8.97 -1.71 -27.26
CA VAL A 129 7.75 -1.01 -26.80
C VAL A 129 7.12 -0.25 -27.96
N ASP A 130 7.90 0.52 -28.73
CA ASP A 130 7.42 1.27 -29.88
C ASP A 130 6.78 0.35 -30.94
N ARG A 131 7.39 -0.82 -31.19
CA ARG A 131 6.90 -1.81 -32.16
C ARG A 131 5.60 -2.51 -31.70
N ARG A 132 5.45 -2.81 -30.40
CA ARG A 132 4.36 -3.67 -29.87
C ARG A 132 3.20 -2.91 -29.30
N CYS A 133 3.40 -1.69 -28.82
CA CYS A 133 2.39 -0.94 -28.11
C CYS A 133 1.77 0.14 -28.98
N PRO A 134 0.48 0.07 -29.30
CA PRO A 134 -0.23 1.18 -29.93
C PRO A 134 -0.21 2.42 -29.04
N THR A 135 -0.19 3.60 -29.66
CA THR A 135 -0.12 4.89 -28.98
C THR A 135 -1.50 5.52 -28.74
N GLY A 136 -1.57 6.50 -27.85
CA GLY A 136 -2.74 7.40 -27.71
C GLY A 136 -3.92 6.84 -26.90
N HIS A 137 -3.71 5.79 -26.11
CA HIS A 137 -4.75 5.21 -25.26
C HIS A 137 -5.13 6.12 -24.08
N ASP A 138 -6.35 5.93 -23.56
CA ASP A 138 -6.79 6.62 -22.35
C ASP A 138 -5.99 6.19 -21.13
N LEU A 139 -5.73 4.88 -21.00
CA LEU A 139 -5.01 4.29 -19.88
C LEU A 139 -3.89 3.38 -20.38
N GLN A 140 -2.67 3.60 -19.92
CA GLN A 140 -1.53 2.71 -20.09
C GLN A 140 -1.13 2.11 -18.74
N ILE A 141 -1.24 0.79 -18.63
CA ILE A 141 -0.79 0.06 -17.44
C ILE A 141 0.56 -0.55 -17.72
N VAL A 142 1.50 -0.34 -16.81
CA VAL A 142 2.85 -0.90 -16.85
C VAL A 142 3.13 -1.61 -15.53
N ILE A 143 3.82 -2.73 -15.58
CA ILE A 143 4.22 -3.51 -14.43
C ILE A 143 5.73 -3.35 -14.26
N GLY A 144 6.19 -2.88 -13.12
CA GLY A 144 7.60 -2.77 -12.77
C GLY A 144 7.98 -3.73 -11.66
N ASP A 145 9.08 -4.46 -11.83
CA ASP A 145 9.55 -5.38 -10.76
C ASP A 145 9.88 -4.64 -9.47
N GLY A 146 10.38 -3.42 -9.58
CA GLY A 146 10.67 -2.56 -8.42
C GLY A 146 11.69 -3.17 -7.45
N LEU A 147 11.45 -2.94 -6.16
CA LEU A 147 12.27 -3.45 -5.08
C LEU A 147 11.69 -4.74 -4.45
N SER A 148 10.46 -5.12 -4.78
CA SER A 148 9.86 -6.39 -4.36
C SER A 148 9.15 -7.07 -5.53
N VAL A 149 9.77 -8.08 -6.07
CA VAL A 149 9.17 -8.98 -7.04
C VAL A 149 7.99 -9.75 -6.43
N THR A 150 8.07 -10.11 -5.15
CA THR A 150 7.00 -10.80 -4.42
C THR A 150 5.70 -10.01 -4.46
N ALA A 151 5.76 -8.69 -4.24
CA ALA A 151 4.59 -7.83 -4.32
C ALA A 151 3.94 -7.87 -5.71
N VAL A 152 4.75 -7.75 -6.77
CA VAL A 152 4.28 -7.82 -8.15
C VAL A 152 3.62 -9.14 -8.46
N THR A 153 4.28 -10.26 -8.11
CA THR A 153 3.81 -11.61 -8.37
C THR A 153 2.48 -11.93 -7.67
N LEU A 154 2.29 -11.43 -6.44
CA LEU A 154 1.08 -11.71 -5.66
C LEU A 154 -0.10 -10.78 -5.99
N GLN A 155 0.16 -9.49 -6.21
CA GLN A 155 -0.92 -8.51 -6.33
C GLN A 155 -1.37 -8.27 -7.77
N THR A 156 -0.43 -8.30 -8.73
CA THR A 156 -0.73 -7.94 -10.14
C THR A 156 -1.75 -8.88 -10.79
N PRO A 157 -1.71 -10.22 -10.60
CA PRO A 157 -2.69 -11.14 -11.19
C PRO A 157 -4.14 -10.85 -10.79
N ARG A 158 -4.35 -10.30 -9.58
CA ARG A 158 -5.67 -9.89 -9.10
C ARG A 158 -6.04 -8.48 -9.53
N LEU A 159 -5.08 -7.56 -9.51
CA LEU A 159 -5.33 -6.14 -9.75
C LEU A 159 -5.51 -5.82 -11.24
N LEU A 160 -4.72 -6.41 -12.13
CA LEU A 160 -4.76 -6.10 -13.57
C LEU A 160 -6.12 -6.40 -14.22
N PRO A 161 -6.80 -7.55 -13.95
CA PRO A 161 -8.15 -7.80 -14.44
C PRO A 161 -9.15 -6.74 -14.00
N LEU A 162 -9.13 -6.35 -12.72
CA LEU A 162 -10.04 -5.34 -12.16
C LEU A 162 -9.83 -3.98 -12.83
N LEU A 163 -8.59 -3.58 -13.07
CA LEU A 163 -8.28 -2.33 -13.78
C LEU A 163 -8.73 -2.36 -15.23
N SER A 164 -8.48 -3.46 -15.93
CA SER A 164 -8.88 -3.60 -17.34
C SER A 164 -10.39 -3.59 -17.51
N GLU A 165 -11.12 -4.35 -16.69
CA GLU A 165 -12.58 -4.40 -16.73
C GLU A 165 -13.19 -3.05 -16.34
N GLY A 166 -12.70 -2.45 -15.25
CA GLY A 166 -13.19 -1.15 -14.80
C GLY A 166 -12.89 -0.01 -15.78
N ALA A 167 -11.80 -0.07 -16.55
CA ALA A 167 -11.50 0.86 -17.63
C ALA A 167 -12.48 0.66 -18.81
N LYS A 168 -12.72 -0.59 -19.22
CA LYS A 168 -13.68 -0.93 -20.28
C LYS A 168 -15.10 -0.46 -19.95
N THR A 169 -15.54 -0.69 -18.71
CA THR A 169 -16.86 -0.25 -18.23
C THR A 169 -17.02 1.27 -18.31
N ARG A 170 -15.92 2.02 -18.18
CA ARG A 170 -15.88 3.48 -18.34
C ARG A 170 -15.73 3.94 -19.79
N GLY A 171 -15.67 3.02 -20.75
CA GLY A 171 -15.46 3.30 -22.17
C GLY A 171 -14.03 3.75 -22.51
N TRP A 172 -13.04 3.44 -21.66
CA TRP A 172 -11.65 3.83 -21.88
C TRP A 172 -10.91 2.81 -22.73
N SER A 173 -10.09 3.30 -23.65
CA SER A 173 -9.12 2.47 -24.34
C SER A 173 -7.92 2.17 -23.42
N VAL A 174 -7.51 0.89 -23.38
CA VAL A 174 -6.38 0.44 -22.56
C VAL A 174 -5.26 -0.03 -23.50
N GLY A 175 -4.07 0.51 -23.31
CA GLY A 175 -2.88 0.13 -24.06
C GLY A 175 -2.38 -1.27 -23.72
N GLN A 176 -1.54 -1.85 -24.57
CA GLN A 176 -0.89 -3.13 -24.33
C GLN A 176 -0.06 -3.06 -23.03
N THR A 177 -0.40 -3.88 -22.03
CA THR A 177 0.36 -3.97 -20.78
C THR A 177 1.67 -4.72 -21.01
N PHE A 178 2.76 -4.26 -20.40
CA PHE A 178 4.07 -4.90 -20.45
C PHE A 178 4.80 -4.77 -19.11
N VAL A 179 5.88 -5.51 -18.98
CA VAL A 179 6.67 -5.59 -17.75
C VAL A 179 8.04 -4.96 -17.97
N VAL A 180 8.47 -4.14 -17.03
CA VAL A 180 9.81 -3.51 -17.04
C VAL A 180 10.64 -4.11 -15.91
N ARG A 181 11.74 -4.76 -16.27
CA ARG A 181 12.74 -5.25 -15.30
C ARG A 181 13.68 -4.12 -14.89
N TYR A 182 14.10 -4.20 -13.62
CA TYR A 182 14.95 -3.19 -12.96
C TYR A 182 14.36 -1.80 -13.03
N CYS A 183 13.06 -1.72 -12.72
CA CYS A 183 12.20 -0.56 -12.91
C CYS A 183 12.26 0.41 -11.74
N ARG A 184 12.35 1.69 -12.03
CA ARG A 184 12.12 2.81 -11.11
C ARG A 184 10.98 3.68 -11.60
N VAL A 185 10.33 4.37 -10.66
CA VAL A 185 9.13 5.18 -10.95
C VAL A 185 9.32 6.21 -12.08
N GLY A 186 10.54 6.76 -12.21
CA GLY A 186 10.87 7.72 -13.25
C GLY A 186 10.68 7.25 -14.68
N ILE A 187 10.62 5.93 -14.93
CA ILE A 187 10.34 5.32 -16.25
C ILE A 187 9.03 5.82 -16.88
N LEU A 188 8.07 6.23 -16.03
CA LEU A 188 6.77 6.76 -16.47
C LEU A 188 6.91 7.93 -17.46
N ASN A 189 7.95 8.76 -17.32
CA ASN A 189 8.15 9.89 -18.23
C ASN A 189 8.45 9.42 -19.65
N GLU A 190 9.39 8.48 -19.78
CA GLU A 190 9.77 7.94 -21.08
C GLU A 190 8.61 7.13 -21.71
N ILE A 191 7.87 6.35 -20.92
CA ILE A 191 6.68 5.64 -21.38
C ILE A 191 5.61 6.62 -21.86
N GLY A 192 5.43 7.74 -21.15
CA GLY A 192 4.52 8.79 -21.57
C GLY A 192 4.90 9.46 -22.87
N GLU A 193 6.19 9.68 -23.09
CA GLU A 193 6.72 10.24 -24.36
C GLU A 193 6.59 9.26 -25.53
N LEU A 194 6.83 7.96 -25.29
CA LEU A 194 6.74 6.93 -26.30
C LEU A 194 5.30 6.64 -26.72
N LEU A 195 4.40 6.48 -25.77
CA LEU A 195 3.06 5.95 -26.03
C LEU A 195 1.95 7.01 -25.97
N GLY A 196 2.20 8.19 -25.41
CA GLY A 196 1.25 9.30 -25.36
C GLY A 196 -0.10 9.00 -24.68
N PRO A 197 -0.17 8.21 -23.60
CA PRO A 197 -1.44 7.92 -22.95
C PRO A 197 -1.98 9.16 -22.25
N LYS A 198 -3.34 9.20 -22.02
CA LYS A 198 -3.89 10.24 -21.15
C LYS A 198 -3.44 10.03 -19.70
N VAL A 199 -3.52 8.80 -19.20
CA VAL A 199 -3.01 8.43 -17.88
C VAL A 199 -2.11 7.20 -17.99
N ALA A 200 -0.92 7.28 -17.40
CA ALA A 200 -0.05 6.14 -17.21
C ALA A 200 -0.12 5.66 -15.75
N VAL A 201 -0.24 4.35 -15.56
CA VAL A 201 -0.26 3.67 -14.25
C VAL A 201 0.89 2.68 -14.21
N LEU A 202 1.80 2.85 -13.27
CA LEU A 202 2.89 1.92 -12.99
C LEU A 202 2.57 1.15 -11.70
N LEU A 203 2.33 -0.14 -11.84
CA LEU A 203 2.24 -1.10 -10.73
C LEU A 203 3.65 -1.57 -10.39
N ILE A 204 4.17 -1.22 -9.23
CA ILE A 204 5.57 -1.47 -8.88
C ILE A 204 5.71 -1.99 -7.45
N GLY A 205 6.59 -2.99 -7.25
CA GLY A 205 6.89 -3.51 -5.92
C GLY A 205 7.61 -2.49 -5.06
N GLU A 206 7.08 -2.24 -3.88
CA GLU A 206 7.66 -1.34 -2.89
C GLU A 206 8.94 -1.92 -2.27
N ARG A 207 9.70 -1.09 -1.56
CA ARG A 207 10.82 -1.57 -0.77
C ARG A 207 10.32 -2.52 0.33
N PRO A 208 10.77 -3.79 0.37
CA PRO A 208 10.39 -4.71 1.42
C PRO A 208 10.78 -4.16 2.79
N GLY A 209 9.82 -4.15 3.69
CA GLY A 209 10.02 -3.78 5.08
C GLY A 209 9.98 -5.00 6.00
N LEU A 210 10.21 -4.77 7.30
CA LEU A 210 10.10 -5.84 8.30
C LEU A 210 8.66 -6.27 8.57
N ALA A 211 7.67 -5.49 8.12
CA ALA A 211 6.25 -5.80 8.29
C ALA A 211 5.71 -6.65 7.16
N THR A 212 6.12 -6.38 5.93
CA THR A 212 5.73 -7.15 4.73
C THR A 212 6.70 -6.91 3.59
N ALA A 213 6.83 -7.93 2.72
CA ALA A 213 7.51 -7.85 1.44
C ALA A 213 6.51 -7.81 0.26
N GLU A 214 5.21 -7.83 0.55
CA GLU A 214 4.13 -8.04 -0.44
C GLU A 214 3.46 -6.73 -0.87
N SER A 215 3.95 -5.59 -0.40
CA SER A 215 3.35 -4.29 -0.67
C SER A 215 3.63 -3.83 -2.10
N LEU A 216 2.55 -3.60 -2.85
CA LEU A 216 2.57 -3.01 -4.20
C LEU A 216 2.15 -1.55 -4.13
N SER A 217 2.73 -0.73 -5.00
CA SER A 217 2.32 0.64 -5.25
C SER A 217 1.81 0.83 -6.67
N ALA A 218 0.82 1.69 -6.84
CA ALA A 218 0.38 2.22 -8.11
C ALA A 218 0.76 3.70 -8.22
N TYR A 219 1.78 4.01 -9.01
CA TYR A 219 2.12 5.39 -9.37
C TYR A 219 1.38 5.80 -10.62
N MET A 220 0.80 6.99 -10.60
CA MET A 220 -0.07 7.48 -11.66
C MET A 220 0.33 8.88 -12.09
N ALA A 221 0.27 9.15 -13.39
CA ALA A 221 0.52 10.48 -13.92
C ALA A 221 -0.32 10.78 -15.17
N TYR A 222 -0.80 12.02 -15.26
CA TYR A 222 -1.45 12.54 -16.46
C TYR A 222 -0.41 12.98 -17.47
N ARG A 223 -0.43 12.38 -18.68
CA ARG A 223 0.51 12.67 -19.78
C ARG A 223 1.95 12.87 -19.29
N PRO A 224 2.53 11.85 -18.63
CA PRO A 224 3.87 11.98 -18.09
C PRO A 224 4.89 12.22 -19.19
N LYS A 225 5.87 13.08 -18.89
CA LYS A 225 6.95 13.45 -19.82
C LYS A 225 8.15 14.02 -19.06
N THR A 226 9.28 14.11 -19.69
CA THR A 226 10.43 14.84 -19.16
C THR A 226 10.14 16.37 -19.14
N PRO A 227 10.43 17.11 -18.09
CA PRO A 227 11.16 16.74 -16.87
C PRO A 227 10.24 16.49 -15.65
N HIS A 228 9.08 15.82 -15.79
CA HIS A 228 8.20 15.57 -14.66
C HIS A 228 8.93 14.85 -13.53
N THR A 229 8.67 15.29 -12.30
CA THR A 229 9.22 14.73 -11.05
C THR A 229 8.14 13.97 -10.28
N ASP A 230 8.47 13.47 -9.09
CA ASP A 230 7.50 12.80 -8.21
C ASP A 230 6.35 13.73 -7.78
N ALA A 231 6.55 15.06 -7.77
CA ALA A 231 5.50 16.03 -7.51
C ALA A 231 4.37 16.04 -8.58
N HIS A 232 4.62 15.48 -9.76
CA HIS A 232 3.65 15.36 -10.85
C HIS A 232 2.93 14.01 -10.86
N ARG A 233 3.14 13.17 -9.84
CA ARG A 233 2.59 11.82 -9.73
C ARG A 233 1.72 11.68 -8.51
N ASN A 234 0.65 10.92 -8.64
CA ASN A 234 -0.14 10.46 -7.51
C ASN A 234 0.25 9.02 -7.18
N LEU A 235 0.00 8.62 -5.95
CA LEU A 235 0.42 7.33 -5.44
C LEU A 235 -0.70 6.69 -4.62
N ILE A 236 -1.02 5.45 -4.93
CA ILE A 236 -1.77 4.55 -4.06
C ILE A 236 -0.80 3.47 -3.64
N SER A 237 -0.43 3.46 -2.38
CA SER A 237 0.56 2.54 -1.79
C SER A 237 -0.09 1.54 -0.85
N ASN A 238 0.73 0.64 -0.33
CA ASN A 238 0.32 -0.34 0.67
C ASN A 238 -0.75 -1.32 0.16
N ILE A 239 -0.67 -1.68 -1.14
CA ILE A 239 -1.61 -2.60 -1.77
C ILE A 239 -1.18 -4.04 -1.44
N HIS A 240 -1.85 -4.65 -0.47
CA HIS A 240 -1.70 -6.03 -0.02
C HIS A 240 -2.84 -6.43 0.93
N ALA A 241 -2.94 -7.71 1.27
CA ALA A 241 -4.07 -8.27 2.02
C ALA A 241 -4.33 -7.64 3.41
N ARG A 242 -3.29 -7.05 4.04
CA ARG A 242 -3.40 -6.36 5.35
C ARG A 242 -3.30 -4.83 5.23
N GLY A 243 -3.35 -4.30 4.04
CA GLY A 243 -3.37 -2.88 3.73
C GLY A 243 -4.58 -2.53 2.87
N VAL A 244 -4.36 -1.88 1.73
CA VAL A 244 -5.39 -1.62 0.73
C VAL A 244 -5.61 -2.89 -0.08
N SER A 245 -6.84 -3.42 -0.10
CA SER A 245 -7.15 -4.61 -0.90
C SER A 245 -7.02 -4.33 -2.40
N THR A 246 -6.86 -5.36 -3.22
CA THR A 246 -6.77 -5.21 -4.68
C THR A 246 -8.03 -4.58 -5.28
N GLU A 247 -9.21 -4.88 -4.73
CA GLU A 247 -10.51 -4.33 -5.13
C GLU A 247 -10.59 -2.83 -4.81
N GLN A 248 -10.25 -2.45 -3.58
CA GLN A 248 -10.19 -1.05 -3.16
C GLN A 248 -9.16 -0.27 -3.97
N ALA A 249 -7.98 -0.86 -4.20
CA ALA A 249 -6.93 -0.24 -5.00
C ALA A 249 -7.40 -0.02 -6.44
N ALA A 250 -8.06 -1.00 -7.07
CA ALA A 250 -8.58 -0.86 -8.42
C ALA A 250 -9.59 0.28 -8.54
N GLU A 251 -10.54 0.36 -7.61
CA GLU A 251 -11.53 1.43 -7.59
C GLU A 251 -10.88 2.80 -7.43
N ARG A 252 -9.97 2.95 -6.47
CA ARG A 252 -9.23 4.19 -6.23
C ARG A 252 -8.40 4.62 -7.43
N ILE A 253 -7.67 3.68 -8.06
CA ILE A 253 -6.87 3.93 -9.28
C ILE A 253 -7.77 4.44 -10.39
N LEU A 254 -8.90 3.78 -10.65
CA LEU A 254 -9.81 4.15 -11.72
C LEU A 254 -10.48 5.51 -11.47
N ASN A 255 -10.90 5.79 -10.24
CA ASN A 255 -11.50 7.06 -9.87
C ASN A 255 -10.47 8.21 -9.97
N LEU A 256 -9.25 7.98 -9.52
CA LEU A 256 -8.16 8.95 -9.64
C LEU A 256 -7.78 9.20 -11.11
N ALA A 257 -7.74 8.14 -11.95
CA ALA A 257 -7.54 8.28 -13.40
C ALA A 257 -8.64 9.10 -14.07
N ALA A 258 -9.91 8.89 -13.68
CA ALA A 258 -11.04 9.70 -14.16
C ALA A 258 -10.88 11.18 -13.78
N ALA A 259 -10.49 11.45 -12.53
CA ALA A 259 -10.22 12.81 -12.06
C ALA A 259 -9.08 13.45 -12.84
N MET A 260 -7.97 12.73 -13.08
CA MET A 260 -6.84 13.20 -13.89
C MET A 260 -7.25 13.57 -15.32
N MET A 261 -8.06 12.72 -15.96
CA MET A 261 -8.57 12.99 -17.32
C MET A 261 -9.51 14.19 -17.36
N LYS A 262 -10.33 14.37 -16.32
CA LYS A 262 -11.28 15.49 -16.20
C LYS A 262 -10.58 16.82 -15.96
N THR A 263 -9.58 16.84 -15.06
CA THR A 263 -8.88 18.06 -14.64
C THR A 263 -7.62 18.35 -15.47
N HIS A 264 -7.20 17.42 -16.32
CA HIS A 264 -5.98 17.49 -17.13
C HIS A 264 -4.70 17.70 -16.30
N THR A 265 -4.67 17.17 -15.07
CA THR A 265 -3.55 17.33 -14.14
C THR A 265 -3.33 16.09 -13.28
N SER A 266 -2.18 16.02 -12.61
CA SER A 266 -1.82 14.99 -11.64
C SER A 266 -0.84 15.54 -10.59
N GLY A 267 -0.48 14.71 -9.61
CA GLY A 267 0.47 15.05 -8.56
C GLY A 267 -0.10 15.98 -7.50
N CYS A 268 0.70 16.91 -7.03
CA CYS A 268 0.35 17.82 -5.92
C CYS A 268 -0.89 18.69 -6.18
N GLN A 269 -1.24 18.89 -7.44
CA GLN A 269 -2.40 19.69 -7.84
C GLN A 269 -3.72 18.89 -7.80
N LEU A 270 -3.66 17.58 -7.69
CA LEU A 270 -4.82 16.70 -7.64
C LEU A 270 -4.79 15.86 -6.36
N ARG A 271 -5.79 16.05 -5.50
CA ARG A 271 -5.98 15.21 -4.32
C ARG A 271 -7.01 14.13 -4.60
N GLU A 272 -6.77 12.95 -4.07
CA GLU A 272 -7.76 11.88 -4.09
C GLU A 272 -8.92 12.23 -3.15
N GLU A 273 -10.14 12.19 -3.66
CA GLU A 273 -11.34 12.28 -2.86
C GLU A 273 -11.69 10.88 -2.35
N LEU A 274 -11.34 10.62 -1.09
CA LEU A 274 -11.74 9.37 -0.42
C LEU A 274 -13.21 9.51 -0.01
N PRO A 275 -14.02 8.43 -0.14
CA PRO A 275 -15.36 8.43 0.42
C PRO A 275 -15.27 8.74 1.92
N ALA A 276 -16.17 9.58 2.41
CA ALA A 276 -16.27 9.86 3.84
C ALA A 276 -16.45 8.52 4.60
N LEU A 277 -15.66 8.33 5.66
CA LEU A 277 -15.84 7.18 6.54
C LEU A 277 -17.29 7.15 7.02
N SER A 278 -17.94 6.03 6.87
CA SER A 278 -19.27 5.86 7.43
C SER A 278 -19.18 5.89 8.97
N ARG A 279 -20.22 6.40 9.65
CA ARG A 279 -20.24 6.38 11.13
C ARG A 279 -20.07 4.98 11.73
N GLN A 280 -20.27 3.93 10.95
CA GLN A 280 -20.05 2.54 11.36
C GLN A 280 -18.56 2.17 11.37
N ASP A 281 -17.75 2.79 10.51
CA ASP A 281 -16.31 2.58 10.46
C ASP A 281 -15.56 3.34 11.58
N GLU A 282 -16.13 4.45 12.07
CA GLU A 282 -15.61 5.22 13.21
C GLU A 282 -15.74 4.47 14.56
N ILE A 283 -16.72 3.56 14.68
CA ILE A 283 -16.94 2.79 15.92
C ILE A 283 -16.08 1.51 15.96
N ALA A 284 -15.51 1.11 14.83
CA ALA A 284 -14.67 -0.08 14.71
C ALA A 284 -13.15 0.20 14.89
N LEU A 285 -12.77 1.46 15.05
CA LEU A 285 -11.43 1.93 15.40
C LEU A 285 -11.33 2.22 16.90
#